data_3f0cd48e45203b4dbe3804839dd6fdfc
#
_entry.id   3f0cd48e45203b4dbe3804839dd6fdfc
#
_cell.length_a   1.000
_cell.length_b   1.000
_cell.length_c   1.000
_cell.angle_alpha   90.00
_cell.angle_beta   90.00
_cell.angle_gamma   90.00
#
_symmetry.space_group_name_H-M   'P 1'
#
loop_
_entity.id
_entity.type
_entity.pdbx_description
1 polymer ?
#
loop_
_entity_poly.entity_id
_entity_poly.type
_entity_poly.pdbx_seq_one_letter_code
_entity_poly.pdbx_strand_id
1 'polypeptide(L)'
;AAQRELTKIRNEFGAFSDIILFFSDTKNFRKKIMPEYKGHRNRKKPCGYKRVINQLKTEYEVIIMPELEADDSMGVYATQNPGNIIVSPDKDMKQIPGELYNLNERFTITKEEGAAWHLSQCLSGDQTDGYGGVPGIGVKRAEALFNKEGYSWKTVLKAFKDKGLTEEDALVNARLARILTVDDYDFKKQEARLWSPSSSYRVNYGARSKDESTRG
;
A
#
# COMPACT_ATOMS: atom_id res chain seq x y z
N ALA A 1 -8.93 -22.53 6.83
CA ALA A 1 -8.14 -21.36 7.19
C ALA A 1 -8.93 -20.06 6.95
N ALA A 2 -9.36 -19.74 5.71
CA ALA A 2 -10.05 -18.49 5.39
C ALA A 2 -11.28 -18.22 6.28
N GLN A 3 -12.22 -19.15 6.38
CA GLN A 3 -13.41 -18.98 7.25
C GLN A 3 -13.08 -18.73 8.72
N ARG A 4 -12.03 -19.38 9.24
CA ARG A 4 -11.58 -19.13 10.60
C ARG A 4 -11.11 -17.70 10.81
N GLU A 5 -10.37 -17.13 9.86
CA GLU A 5 -9.92 -15.73 9.93
C GLU A 5 -11.10 -14.77 9.79
N LEU A 6 -12.04 -15.04 8.88
CA LEU A 6 -13.26 -14.24 8.72
C LEU A 6 -14.14 -14.27 9.97
N THR A 7 -14.24 -15.43 10.66
CA THR A 7 -14.94 -15.53 11.95
C THR A 7 -14.27 -14.68 13.02
N LYS A 8 -12.93 -14.68 13.09
CA LYS A 8 -12.21 -13.81 14.03
C LYS A 8 -12.49 -12.33 13.76
N ILE A 9 -12.45 -11.92 12.48
CA ILE A 9 -12.74 -10.55 12.07
C ILE A 9 -14.17 -10.17 12.47
N ARG A 10 -15.16 -11.04 12.23
CA ARG A 10 -16.54 -10.81 12.67
C ARG A 10 -16.66 -10.65 14.18
N ASN A 11 -15.95 -11.48 14.94
CA ASN A 11 -15.96 -11.40 16.40
C ASN A 11 -15.30 -10.12 16.93
N GLU A 12 -14.23 -9.65 16.24
CA GLU A 12 -13.54 -8.41 16.57
C GLU A 12 -14.40 -7.18 16.36
N PHE A 13 -15.15 -7.16 15.25
CA PHE A 13 -15.93 -5.99 14.85
C PHE A 13 -17.44 -6.08 15.20
N GLY A 14 -17.90 -7.20 15.77
CA GLY A 14 -19.28 -7.38 16.19
C GLY A 14 -20.27 -7.40 15.03
N ALA A 15 -21.52 -6.97 15.30
CA ALA A 15 -22.59 -6.96 14.31
C ALA A 15 -22.44 -5.92 13.19
N PHE A 16 -21.31 -5.26 13.12
CA PHE A 16 -21.13 -4.08 12.30
C PHE A 16 -21.16 -4.34 10.84
N SER A 17 -21.16 -5.59 10.28
CA SER A 17 -20.39 -5.33 9.10
C SER A 17 -20.66 -6.30 8.01
N ASP A 18 -21.09 -5.75 6.95
CA ASP A 18 -20.85 -6.34 5.65
C ASP A 18 -19.33 -6.47 5.45
N ILE A 19 -18.89 -7.67 5.22
CA ILE A 19 -17.50 -7.95 4.86
C ILE A 19 -17.41 -7.98 3.34
N ILE A 20 -16.61 -7.09 2.79
CA ILE A 20 -16.30 -7.06 1.36
C ILE A 20 -14.91 -7.66 1.16
N LEU A 21 -14.79 -8.60 0.24
CA LEU A 21 -13.53 -9.24 -0.10
C LEU A 21 -12.95 -8.65 -1.38
N PHE A 22 -11.67 -8.34 -1.35
CA PHE A 22 -10.96 -7.82 -2.53
C PHE A 22 -10.02 -8.89 -3.08
N PHE A 23 -10.10 -9.14 -4.37
CA PHE A 23 -9.16 -10.01 -5.07
C PHE A 23 -8.43 -9.24 -6.16
N SER A 24 -7.17 -9.60 -6.34
CA SER A 24 -6.36 -9.04 -7.44
C SER A 24 -6.90 -9.50 -8.80
N ASP A 25 -6.90 -8.58 -9.76
CA ASP A 25 -7.10 -8.94 -11.16
C ASP A 25 -5.94 -9.81 -11.68
N THR A 26 -6.14 -10.44 -12.79
CA THR A 26 -5.12 -11.23 -13.52
C THR A 26 -4.09 -10.33 -14.17
N LYS A 27 -4.49 -9.12 -14.53
CA LYS A 27 -3.62 -8.05 -15.05
C LYS A 27 -3.18 -7.14 -13.90
N ASN A 28 -2.06 -6.44 -14.10
CA ASN A 28 -1.54 -5.49 -13.13
C ASN A 28 -0.85 -4.33 -13.86
N PHE A 29 -1.30 -3.11 -13.59
CA PHE A 29 -0.76 -1.91 -14.23
C PHE A 29 0.74 -1.73 -13.98
N ARG A 30 1.26 -2.20 -12.83
CA ARG A 30 2.70 -2.12 -12.51
C ARG A 30 3.57 -2.89 -13.51
N LYS A 31 3.04 -3.93 -14.16
CA LYS A 31 3.75 -4.64 -15.23
C LYS A 31 3.89 -3.85 -16.53
N LYS A 32 3.09 -2.79 -16.71
CA LYS A 32 3.27 -1.84 -17.81
C LYS A 32 4.44 -0.88 -17.51
N ILE A 33 4.75 -0.65 -16.23
CA ILE A 33 5.87 0.20 -15.77
C ILE A 33 7.15 -0.63 -15.73
N MET A 34 7.08 -1.83 -15.14
CA MET A 34 8.19 -2.76 -14.98
C MET A 34 7.70 -4.19 -15.26
N PRO A 35 7.99 -4.75 -16.45
CA PRO A 35 7.51 -6.10 -16.83
C PRO A 35 7.90 -7.20 -15.84
N GLU A 36 9.05 -7.05 -15.17
CA GLU A 36 9.59 -8.00 -14.18
C GLU A 36 8.93 -7.89 -12.80
N TYR A 37 8.03 -6.92 -12.58
CA TYR A 37 7.34 -6.73 -11.30
C TYR A 37 6.73 -8.04 -10.81
N LYS A 38 7.14 -8.49 -9.60
CA LYS A 38 6.77 -9.78 -9.00
C LYS A 38 7.09 -11.01 -9.88
N GLY A 39 7.94 -10.88 -10.90
CA GLY A 39 8.24 -11.94 -11.87
C GLY A 39 8.92 -13.17 -11.26
N HIS A 40 9.67 -13.00 -10.17
CA HIS A 40 10.31 -14.09 -9.43
C HIS A 40 9.34 -14.88 -8.53
N ARG A 41 8.09 -14.42 -8.35
CA ARG A 41 7.07 -15.11 -7.54
C ARG A 41 6.47 -16.30 -8.27
N ASN A 42 7.16 -17.43 -8.22
CA ASN A 42 6.67 -18.69 -8.82
C ASN A 42 5.91 -19.54 -7.80
N ARG A 43 4.87 -18.96 -7.18
CA ARG A 43 4.07 -19.66 -6.16
C ARG A 43 2.96 -20.48 -6.82
N LYS A 44 3.08 -21.83 -6.76
CA LYS A 44 1.96 -22.71 -7.12
C LYS A 44 0.80 -22.46 -6.14
N LYS A 45 -0.39 -22.22 -6.67
CA LYS A 45 -1.60 -22.09 -5.85
C LYS A 45 -1.88 -23.43 -5.15
N PRO A 46 -2.23 -23.42 -3.84
CA PRO A 46 -2.56 -24.65 -3.12
C PRO A 46 -3.69 -25.42 -3.77
N CYS A 47 -3.71 -26.75 -3.54
CA CYS A 47 -4.83 -27.59 -3.93
C CYS A 47 -6.12 -27.05 -3.28
N GLY A 48 -7.22 -26.97 -4.04
CA GLY A 48 -8.49 -26.45 -3.55
C GLY A 48 -8.62 -24.91 -3.57
N TYR A 49 -7.58 -24.15 -3.94
CA TYR A 49 -7.63 -22.68 -3.98
C TYR A 49 -8.86 -22.15 -4.75
N LYS A 50 -9.10 -22.65 -5.96
CA LYS A 50 -10.26 -22.24 -6.79
C LYS A 50 -11.59 -22.52 -6.08
N ARG A 51 -11.71 -23.67 -5.41
CA ARG A 51 -12.93 -24.04 -4.68
C ARG A 51 -13.22 -23.07 -3.55
N VAL A 52 -12.18 -22.73 -2.76
CA VAL A 52 -12.31 -21.75 -1.67
C VAL A 52 -12.74 -20.37 -2.20
N ILE A 53 -12.10 -19.89 -3.27
CA ILE A 53 -12.47 -18.61 -3.88
C ILE A 53 -13.92 -18.62 -4.39
N ASN A 54 -14.35 -19.69 -5.05
CA ASN A 54 -15.73 -19.80 -5.54
C ASN A 54 -16.73 -19.80 -4.37
N GLN A 55 -16.43 -20.51 -3.29
CA GLN A 55 -17.27 -20.51 -2.10
C GLN A 55 -17.34 -19.10 -1.47
N LEU A 56 -16.22 -18.41 -1.30
CA LEU A 56 -16.21 -17.05 -0.77
C LEU A 56 -17.05 -16.08 -1.62
N LYS A 57 -17.02 -16.24 -2.94
CA LYS A 57 -17.85 -15.44 -3.86
C LYS A 57 -19.36 -15.68 -3.71
N THR A 58 -19.79 -16.82 -3.17
CA THR A 58 -21.21 -17.09 -2.90
C THR A 58 -21.66 -16.58 -1.53
N GLU A 59 -20.72 -16.39 -0.60
CA GLU A 59 -21.01 -16.00 0.79
C GLU A 59 -20.80 -14.51 1.06
N TYR A 60 -19.98 -13.84 0.26
CA TYR A 60 -19.54 -12.45 0.48
C TYR A 60 -19.62 -11.64 -0.81
N GLU A 61 -19.79 -10.34 -0.65
CA GLU A 61 -19.52 -9.40 -1.73
C GLU A 61 -18.03 -9.45 -2.09
N VAL A 62 -17.74 -9.53 -3.39
CA VAL A 62 -16.36 -9.59 -3.91
C VAL A 62 -16.14 -8.49 -4.92
N ILE A 63 -15.09 -7.71 -4.71
CA ILE A 63 -14.68 -6.66 -5.65
C ILE A 63 -13.35 -7.06 -6.30
N ILE A 64 -13.30 -6.95 -7.63
CA ILE A 64 -12.10 -7.09 -8.45
C ILE A 64 -12.08 -5.88 -9.38
N MET A 65 -11.13 -4.98 -9.18
CA MET A 65 -10.99 -3.82 -10.06
C MET A 65 -10.02 -4.11 -11.19
N PRO A 66 -10.34 -3.70 -12.43
CA PRO A 66 -9.50 -3.95 -13.59
C PRO A 66 -8.06 -3.45 -13.41
N GLU A 67 -7.10 -4.32 -13.75
CA GLU A 67 -5.66 -4.08 -13.70
C GLU A 67 -5.08 -3.76 -12.30
N LEU A 68 -5.86 -3.95 -11.22
CA LEU A 68 -5.43 -3.65 -9.86
C LEU A 68 -5.13 -4.93 -9.05
N GLU A 69 -4.20 -4.79 -8.12
CA GLU A 69 -4.05 -5.74 -7.02
C GLU A 69 -5.15 -5.51 -5.97
N ALA A 70 -5.36 -6.48 -5.10
CA ALA A 70 -6.35 -6.39 -4.02
C ALA A 70 -6.09 -5.17 -3.12
N ASP A 71 -4.81 -4.88 -2.83
CA ASP A 71 -4.39 -3.78 -1.98
C ASP A 71 -4.75 -2.42 -2.59
N ASP A 72 -4.55 -2.25 -3.91
CA ASP A 72 -4.98 -1.05 -4.64
C ASP A 72 -6.49 -0.89 -4.61
N SER A 73 -7.22 -1.99 -4.87
CA SER A 73 -8.69 -1.97 -4.86
C SER A 73 -9.24 -1.62 -3.48
N MET A 74 -8.63 -2.14 -2.40
CA MET A 74 -8.97 -1.77 -1.02
C MET A 74 -8.71 -0.29 -0.76
N GLY A 75 -7.55 0.24 -1.20
CA GLY A 75 -7.21 1.64 -1.02
C GLY A 75 -8.14 2.59 -1.77
N VAL A 76 -8.46 2.28 -3.03
CA VAL A 76 -9.45 3.04 -3.83
C VAL A 76 -10.82 3.01 -3.14
N TYR A 77 -11.31 1.84 -2.78
CA TYR A 77 -12.62 1.67 -2.16
C TYR A 77 -12.72 2.38 -0.81
N ALA A 78 -11.74 2.19 0.07
CA ALA A 78 -11.76 2.78 1.41
C ALA A 78 -11.69 4.31 1.37
N THR A 79 -10.91 4.88 0.45
CA THR A 79 -10.81 6.35 0.31
C THR A 79 -12.02 6.96 -0.41
N GLN A 80 -12.72 6.19 -1.24
CA GLN A 80 -14.00 6.59 -1.83
C GLN A 80 -15.15 6.54 -0.82
N ASN A 81 -15.08 5.61 0.14
CA ASN A 81 -16.14 5.34 1.12
C ASN A 81 -15.59 5.51 2.55
N PRO A 82 -15.46 6.74 3.07
CA PRO A 82 -14.96 6.98 4.42
C PRO A 82 -15.79 6.27 5.49
N GLY A 83 -15.15 5.81 6.57
CA GLY A 83 -15.78 5.07 7.67
C GLY A 83 -15.65 3.54 7.55
N ASN A 84 -15.09 3.04 6.46
CA ASN A 84 -14.70 1.63 6.34
C ASN A 84 -13.39 1.35 7.07
N ILE A 85 -13.21 0.09 7.48
CA ILE A 85 -11.98 -0.39 8.11
C ILE A 85 -11.31 -1.35 7.12
N ILE A 86 -10.07 -1.06 6.75
CA ILE A 86 -9.24 -2.00 5.99
C ILE A 86 -8.76 -3.09 6.94
N VAL A 87 -8.94 -4.35 6.55
CA VAL A 87 -8.41 -5.50 7.27
C VAL A 87 -7.36 -6.18 6.39
N SER A 88 -6.09 -5.99 6.71
CA SER A 88 -4.98 -6.58 5.97
C SER A 88 -3.73 -6.70 6.83
N PRO A 89 -3.02 -7.85 6.82
CA PRO A 89 -1.74 -7.97 7.48
C PRO A 89 -0.61 -7.28 6.71
N ASP A 90 -0.88 -6.77 5.51
CA ASP A 90 0.15 -6.12 4.69
C ASP A 90 0.48 -4.74 5.25
N LYS A 91 1.76 -4.54 5.59
CA LYS A 91 2.28 -3.28 6.11
C LYS A 91 2.10 -2.11 5.13
N ASP A 92 2.00 -2.41 3.82
CA ASP A 92 1.93 -1.41 2.77
C ASP A 92 0.59 -0.69 2.75
N MET A 93 -0.44 -1.29 3.37
CA MET A 93 -1.73 -0.65 3.62
C MET A 93 -1.65 0.58 4.55
N LYS A 94 -0.52 0.78 5.26
CA LYS A 94 -0.23 2.03 6.00
C LYS A 94 -0.10 3.26 5.10
N GLN A 95 -0.09 3.08 3.78
CA GLN A 95 -0.19 4.21 2.84
C GLN A 95 -1.60 4.81 2.78
N ILE A 96 -2.64 4.05 3.18
CA ILE A 96 -4.03 4.45 2.98
C ILE A 96 -4.56 5.16 4.23
N PRO A 97 -5.00 6.42 4.10
CA PRO A 97 -5.64 7.13 5.21
C PRO A 97 -6.95 6.46 5.64
N GLY A 98 -7.18 6.39 6.94
CA GLY A 98 -8.36 5.78 7.54
C GLY A 98 -8.03 4.73 8.57
N GLU A 99 -8.99 3.86 8.87
CA GLU A 99 -8.83 2.80 9.85
C GLU A 99 -8.22 1.55 9.20
N LEU A 100 -7.18 1.01 9.81
CA LEU A 100 -6.50 -0.22 9.41
C LEU A 100 -6.45 -1.19 10.60
N TYR A 101 -6.86 -2.43 10.39
CA TYR A 101 -6.66 -3.54 11.31
C TYR A 101 -5.73 -4.59 10.67
N ASN A 102 -4.55 -4.78 11.25
CA ASN A 102 -3.53 -5.69 10.72
C ASN A 102 -3.65 -7.14 11.22
N LEU A 103 -4.83 -7.53 11.74
CA LEU A 103 -5.15 -8.79 12.41
C LEU A 103 -4.64 -8.90 13.86
N ASN A 104 -3.93 -7.90 14.38
CA ASN A 104 -3.46 -7.85 15.76
C ASN A 104 -3.81 -6.51 16.42
N GLU A 105 -3.63 -5.42 15.69
CA GLU A 105 -3.73 -4.05 16.20
C GLU A 105 -4.52 -3.18 15.22
N ARG A 106 -5.18 -2.14 15.77
CA ARG A 106 -5.85 -1.10 14.99
C ARG A 106 -4.95 0.12 14.88
N PHE A 107 -5.00 0.75 13.73
CA PHE A 107 -4.31 2.00 13.42
C PHE A 107 -5.28 2.97 12.80
N THR A 108 -5.20 4.23 13.20
CA THR A 108 -5.78 5.34 12.46
C THR A 108 -4.64 6.01 11.71
N ILE A 109 -4.69 5.96 10.40
CA ILE A 109 -3.65 6.49 9.52
C ILE A 109 -4.10 7.85 8.96
N THR A 110 -3.30 8.88 9.18
CA THR A 110 -3.54 10.20 8.58
C THR A 110 -3.05 10.25 7.13
N LYS A 111 -3.48 11.27 6.38
CA LYS A 111 -3.00 11.49 5.00
C LYS A 111 -1.48 11.70 4.96
N GLU A 112 -0.96 12.42 5.95
CA GLU A 112 0.47 12.71 6.11
C GLU A 112 1.26 11.45 6.41
N GLU A 113 0.77 10.60 7.32
CA GLU A 113 1.41 9.32 7.64
C GLU A 113 1.44 8.40 6.42
N GLY A 114 0.32 8.29 5.70
CA GLY A 114 0.25 7.48 4.48
C GLY A 114 1.20 7.97 3.39
N ALA A 115 1.25 9.28 3.19
CA ALA A 115 2.17 9.89 2.22
C ALA A 115 3.64 9.72 2.63
N ALA A 116 3.96 9.85 3.91
CA ALA A 116 5.31 9.61 4.44
C ALA A 116 5.73 8.14 4.26
N TRP A 117 4.81 7.20 4.49
CA TRP A 117 5.04 5.78 4.26
C TRP A 117 5.35 5.49 2.79
N HIS A 118 4.58 6.06 1.86
CA HIS A 118 4.82 5.94 0.42
C HIS A 118 6.22 6.43 0.03
N LEU A 119 6.63 7.64 0.46
CA LEU A 119 7.96 8.16 0.18
C LEU A 119 9.07 7.28 0.77
N SER A 120 8.84 6.73 1.97
CA SER A 120 9.80 5.82 2.62
C SER A 120 9.98 4.54 1.81
N GLN A 121 8.90 3.98 1.27
CA GLN A 121 8.96 2.80 0.40
C GLN A 121 9.62 3.11 -0.95
N CYS A 122 9.42 4.30 -1.50
CA CYS A 122 10.14 4.73 -2.71
C CYS A 122 11.66 4.69 -2.50
N LEU A 123 12.16 5.11 -1.33
CA LEU A 123 13.60 5.07 -1.01
C LEU A 123 14.09 3.66 -0.69
N SER A 124 13.33 2.90 0.11
CA SER A 124 13.79 1.58 0.57
C SER A 124 13.63 0.49 -0.50
N GLY A 125 12.73 0.69 -1.45
CA GLY A 125 12.29 -0.36 -2.37
C GLY A 125 11.55 -1.49 -1.67
N ASP A 126 11.14 -2.48 -2.46
CA ASP A 126 10.63 -3.76 -1.97
C ASP A 126 11.17 -4.90 -2.84
N GLN A 127 12.14 -5.65 -2.28
CA GLN A 127 12.73 -6.81 -2.96
C GLN A 127 11.71 -7.93 -3.20
N THR A 128 10.67 -8.02 -2.36
CA THR A 128 9.60 -9.01 -2.52
C THR A 128 8.74 -8.71 -3.75
N ASP A 129 8.68 -7.46 -4.16
CA ASP A 129 7.96 -7.00 -5.36
C ASP A 129 8.90 -6.82 -6.56
N GLY A 130 10.20 -6.87 -6.31
CA GLY A 130 11.23 -6.86 -7.35
C GLY A 130 11.72 -5.48 -7.75
N TYR A 131 11.52 -4.42 -6.94
CA TYR A 131 12.09 -3.11 -7.18
C TYR A 131 13.01 -2.67 -6.03
N GLY A 132 14.13 -2.05 -6.37
CA GLY A 132 15.29 -1.97 -5.45
C GLY A 132 15.35 -0.72 -4.58
N GLY A 133 14.62 0.34 -4.87
CA GLY A 133 14.81 1.63 -4.19
C GLY A 133 16.23 2.20 -4.40
N VAL A 134 16.70 2.94 -3.41
CA VAL A 134 18.06 3.52 -3.41
C VAL A 134 19.05 2.51 -2.83
N PRO A 135 20.13 2.15 -3.55
CA PRO A 135 21.13 1.20 -3.06
C PRO A 135 21.68 1.57 -1.67
N GLY A 136 21.56 0.63 -0.73
CA GLY A 136 22.01 0.80 0.64
C GLY A 136 21.05 1.61 1.55
N ILE A 137 19.89 2.02 1.07
CA ILE A 137 18.85 2.67 1.89
C ILE A 137 17.72 1.67 2.14
N GLY A 138 17.70 1.04 3.30
CA GLY A 138 16.53 0.31 3.80
C GLY A 138 15.64 1.21 4.67
N VAL A 139 14.55 0.65 5.18
CA VAL A 139 13.50 1.39 5.92
C VAL A 139 14.07 2.32 7.02
N LYS A 140 14.95 1.82 7.88
CA LYS A 140 15.54 2.63 8.98
C LYS A 140 16.37 3.81 8.47
N ARG A 141 17.11 3.64 7.37
CA ARG A 141 17.92 4.72 6.79
C ARG A 141 17.04 5.72 6.04
N ALA A 142 15.97 5.27 5.39
CA ALA A 142 14.99 6.15 4.77
C ALA A 142 14.32 7.05 5.84
N GLU A 143 13.89 6.47 6.95
CA GLU A 143 13.31 7.20 8.08
C GLU A 143 14.31 8.22 8.67
N ALA A 144 15.53 7.82 8.94
CA ALA A 144 16.58 8.72 9.44
C ALA A 144 16.86 9.88 8.48
N LEU A 145 16.87 9.62 7.17
CA LEU A 145 17.07 10.65 6.16
C LEU A 145 15.90 11.65 6.15
N PHE A 146 14.66 11.16 6.18
CA PHE A 146 13.49 12.03 6.20
C PHE A 146 13.37 12.82 7.51
N ASN A 147 13.71 12.23 8.64
CA ASN A 147 13.74 12.95 9.93
C ASN A 147 14.76 14.10 9.92
N LYS A 148 15.84 13.97 9.15
CA LYS A 148 16.88 14.99 9.00
C LYS A 148 16.52 16.06 7.96
N GLU A 149 16.04 15.65 6.78
CA GLU A 149 15.89 16.53 5.61
C GLU A 149 14.42 16.86 5.29
N GLY A 150 13.47 16.23 5.98
CA GLY A 150 12.03 16.37 5.78
C GLY A 150 11.47 15.43 4.70
N TYR A 151 10.20 15.09 4.85
CA TYR A 151 9.45 14.24 3.91
C TYR A 151 9.08 15.06 2.67
N SER A 152 9.84 14.94 1.62
CA SER A 152 9.61 15.65 0.35
C SER A 152 10.14 14.88 -0.84
N TRP A 153 9.57 15.16 -2.02
CA TRP A 153 10.11 14.62 -3.27
C TRP A 153 11.55 15.07 -3.53
N LYS A 154 11.89 16.29 -3.12
CA LYS A 154 13.28 16.81 -3.22
C LYS A 154 14.26 15.94 -2.46
N THR A 155 13.90 15.48 -1.27
CA THR A 155 14.72 14.56 -0.45
C THR A 155 14.90 13.21 -1.16
N VAL A 156 13.82 12.69 -1.77
CA VAL A 156 13.87 11.47 -2.59
C VAL A 156 14.84 11.63 -3.74
N LEU A 157 14.64 12.68 -4.56
CA LEU A 157 15.50 12.93 -5.72
C LEU A 157 16.97 13.08 -5.35
N LYS A 158 17.26 13.77 -4.24
CA LYS A 158 18.64 13.91 -3.75
C LYS A 158 19.24 12.54 -3.44
N ALA A 159 18.51 11.68 -2.72
CA ALA A 159 19.00 10.35 -2.35
C ALA A 159 19.30 9.47 -3.58
N PHE A 160 18.44 9.52 -4.63
CA PHE A 160 18.67 8.83 -5.89
C PHE A 160 19.92 9.41 -6.61
N LYS A 161 20.02 10.72 -6.75
CA LYS A 161 21.17 11.42 -7.40
C LYS A 161 22.49 11.14 -6.71
N ASP A 162 22.51 11.10 -5.36
CA ASP A 162 23.71 10.79 -4.57
C ASP A 162 24.25 9.37 -4.82
N LYS A 163 23.44 8.50 -5.45
CA LYS A 163 23.80 7.15 -5.88
C LYS A 163 23.96 7.00 -7.40
N GLY A 164 23.99 8.11 -8.12
CA GLY A 164 24.12 8.11 -9.58
C GLY A 164 22.88 7.66 -10.33
N LEU A 165 21.72 7.62 -9.64
CA LEU A 165 20.43 7.28 -10.23
C LEU A 165 19.71 8.53 -10.74
N THR A 166 18.77 8.34 -11.66
CA THR A 166 18.03 9.41 -12.32
C THR A 166 16.73 9.76 -11.59
N GLU A 167 16.10 10.84 -11.99
CA GLU A 167 14.75 11.19 -11.57
C GLU A 167 13.71 10.16 -12.06
N GLU A 168 13.93 9.60 -13.27
CA GLU A 168 13.05 8.55 -13.80
C GLU A 168 13.12 7.28 -12.95
N ASP A 169 14.30 6.89 -12.47
CA ASP A 169 14.46 5.77 -11.53
C ASP A 169 13.67 6.02 -10.25
N ALA A 170 13.72 7.23 -9.71
CA ALA A 170 12.96 7.61 -8.53
C ALA A 170 11.44 7.54 -8.80
N LEU A 171 11.01 8.03 -9.96
CA LEU A 171 9.61 8.07 -10.36
C LEU A 171 9.05 6.66 -10.58
N VAL A 172 9.81 5.77 -11.22
CA VAL A 172 9.45 4.36 -11.38
C VAL A 172 9.26 3.71 -10.01
N ASN A 173 10.21 3.88 -9.08
CA ASN A 173 10.09 3.34 -7.73
C ASN A 173 8.86 3.90 -6.98
N ALA A 174 8.58 5.20 -7.09
CA ALA A 174 7.41 5.81 -6.48
C ALA A 174 6.09 5.25 -7.03
N ARG A 175 6.00 5.04 -8.34
CA ARG A 175 4.84 4.45 -9.01
C ARG A 175 4.62 2.98 -8.65
N LEU A 176 5.70 2.21 -8.51
CA LEU A 176 5.63 0.80 -8.09
C LEU A 176 5.24 0.66 -6.63
N ALA A 177 5.77 1.54 -5.75
CA ALA A 177 5.46 1.55 -4.33
C ALA A 177 4.05 2.03 -3.99
N ARG A 178 3.42 2.83 -4.87
CA ARG A 178 2.13 3.46 -4.60
C ARG A 178 1.01 2.45 -4.46
N ILE A 179 0.33 2.41 -3.32
CA ILE A 179 -1.00 1.82 -3.18
C ILE A 179 -2.02 2.90 -3.56
N LEU A 180 -2.92 2.56 -4.48
CA LEU A 180 -3.82 3.54 -5.07
C LEU A 180 -4.90 4.00 -4.09
N THR A 181 -5.29 5.27 -4.22
CA THR A 181 -6.48 5.86 -3.60
C THR A 181 -7.51 6.19 -4.67
N VAL A 182 -8.68 6.69 -4.30
CA VAL A 182 -9.73 7.12 -5.23
C VAL A 182 -9.22 8.13 -6.26
N ASP A 183 -8.29 9.00 -5.88
CA ASP A 183 -7.70 10.01 -6.78
C ASP A 183 -6.76 9.40 -7.83
N ASP A 184 -6.22 8.23 -7.53
CA ASP A 184 -5.26 7.51 -8.36
C ASP A 184 -5.95 6.53 -9.36
N TYR A 185 -7.30 6.52 -9.46
CA TYR A 185 -8.01 5.62 -10.37
C TYR A 185 -9.02 6.34 -11.25
N ASP A 186 -9.03 6.00 -12.53
CA ASP A 186 -10.01 6.49 -13.49
C ASP A 186 -11.13 5.47 -13.69
N PHE A 187 -12.28 5.70 -13.04
CA PHE A 187 -13.44 4.78 -13.11
C PHE A 187 -14.06 4.70 -14.50
N LYS A 188 -13.93 5.75 -15.34
CA LYS A 188 -14.48 5.73 -16.70
C LYS A 188 -13.64 4.89 -17.63
N LYS A 189 -12.32 5.03 -17.53
CA LYS A 189 -11.36 4.26 -18.33
C LYS A 189 -11.00 2.91 -17.70
N GLN A 190 -11.33 2.72 -16.41
CA GLN A 190 -10.97 1.56 -15.62
C GLN A 190 -9.45 1.31 -15.57
N GLU A 191 -8.69 2.38 -15.36
CA GLU A 191 -7.22 2.32 -15.33
C GLU A 191 -6.63 3.16 -14.21
N ALA A 192 -5.41 2.78 -13.77
CA ALA A 192 -4.65 3.53 -12.79
C ALA A 192 -4.12 4.84 -13.39
N ARG A 193 -4.26 5.94 -12.65
CA ARG A 193 -3.53 7.19 -12.90
C ARG A 193 -2.18 7.08 -12.24
N LEU A 194 -1.12 7.15 -13.03
CA LEU A 194 0.23 7.00 -12.49
C LEU A 194 0.59 8.20 -11.62
N TRP A 195 1.08 7.89 -10.42
CA TRP A 195 1.52 8.91 -9.47
C TRP A 195 2.59 9.83 -10.08
N SER A 196 2.45 11.12 -9.80
CA SER A 196 3.40 12.16 -10.20
C SER A 196 3.49 13.22 -9.10
N PRO A 197 4.68 13.60 -8.65
CA PRO A 197 4.83 14.65 -7.65
C PRO A 197 4.60 16.01 -8.28
N SER A 198 4.02 16.95 -7.50
CA SER A 198 4.21 18.36 -7.81
C SER A 198 5.65 18.79 -7.45
N SER A 199 6.17 19.82 -8.10
CA SER A 199 7.52 20.34 -7.82
C SER A 199 7.71 20.80 -6.36
N SER A 200 6.62 21.13 -5.66
CA SER A 200 6.57 21.54 -4.28
C SER A 200 6.07 20.45 -3.33
N TYR A 201 5.97 19.19 -3.79
CA TYR A 201 5.41 18.11 -2.97
C TYR A 201 6.21 17.93 -1.67
N ARG A 202 5.55 18.25 -0.56
CA ARG A 202 6.02 18.06 0.81
C ARG A 202 4.92 17.42 1.64
N VAL A 203 5.32 16.55 2.53
CA VAL A 203 4.43 15.97 3.54
C VAL A 203 4.73 16.68 4.86
N ASN A 204 3.75 17.36 5.43
CA ASN A 204 3.86 17.96 6.76
C ASN A 204 3.74 16.86 7.82
N TYR A 205 4.75 16.01 7.88
CA TYR A 205 4.86 14.94 8.85
C TYR A 205 5.74 15.44 10.01
N GLY A 206 5.09 15.78 11.13
CA GLY A 206 5.77 16.20 12.34
C GLY A 206 6.50 15.02 12.97
N ALA A 207 7.72 15.25 13.47
CA ALA A 207 8.34 14.32 14.38
C ALA A 207 7.38 14.11 15.56
N ARG A 208 6.88 12.88 15.75
CA ARG A 208 6.14 12.54 16.97
C ARG A 208 7.01 12.93 18.14
N SER A 209 6.51 13.84 18.97
CA SER A 209 7.14 14.13 20.27
C SER A 209 7.27 12.80 21.01
N LYS A 210 8.47 12.53 21.56
CA LYS A 210 8.80 11.30 22.30
C LYS A 210 8.12 11.23 23.69
N ASP A 211 6.90 11.75 23.83
CA ASP A 211 6.27 11.97 25.12
C ASP A 211 5.03 11.12 25.43
N GLU A 212 4.90 9.92 24.88
CA GLU A 212 3.81 9.01 25.31
C GLU A 212 4.27 7.60 25.73
N SER A 213 5.52 7.43 26.17
CA SER A 213 5.99 6.12 26.71
C SER A 213 6.26 6.12 28.21
N THR A 214 5.61 7.02 28.99
CA THR A 214 5.67 6.96 30.45
C THR A 214 4.36 7.41 31.07
N ARG A 215 3.36 6.52 31.07
CA ARG A 215 2.30 6.48 32.10
C ARG A 215 1.60 5.13 32.09
N GLY A 216 1.88 4.37 33.17
CA GLY A 216 1.01 3.37 33.76
C GLY A 216 1.10 1.97 33.24
#